data_e65cca815788e1cd3510914176bd8c0d
#
_entry.id   e65cca815788e1cd3510914176bd8c0d
#
_cell.length_a   1.000
_cell.length_b   1.000
_cell.length_c   1.000
_cell.angle_alpha   90.00
_cell.angle_beta   90.00
_cell.angle_gamma   90.00
#
_symmetry.space_group_name_H-M   'P 1'
#
loop_
_entity.id
_entity.type
_entity.pdbx_description
1 polymer ?
#
loop_
_entity_poly.entity_id
_entity_poly.type
_entity_poly.pdbx_seq_one_letter_code
_entity_poly.pdbx_strand_id
1 'polypeptide(L)'
;MMKITKATSRFLLLALAAALLAGCGGEAAPAGDTTAADVTDAVTTVDPNSPEGRKLVDDELPAKDYGGKEFRILTDDGYSSADFFAEEETGAVVNDATYQRNRTVEERFNVKIVPVVMTFSDVNGHLNTMITAGDDSYELVAHHMINNAALALEGYYLDLGDVPYFDPDKPWWNQNAWENLSIGGHSYLMYGSITPYGLGGQYCVYMNKRLGEDYGLTDTIYDTVLDGKFTIDYYSSLIKDTWRDLNGNNEVDENDFYGLAAQVTSYATPFVYSLGETSVVKEKDDLPILSMDIEKWANMVEKVYKLFYESNGTITTDGWTLHSDTYKVGRALFMNGVFQHSYNYFTDVEDDYAMIPYPKWDENQKEYYTMTDGSSPLVGIPVTVADSEFCGIITEALAAESWKQIIPKVYDIALKVRGARDEVSTEIIDMIAGGCVFNMGFVYGNNAMMGGCLQKLMGAKDSNFMSHFDANKASWEARLEEIVEIFTANE
;
A
#
# COMPACT_ATOMS: atom_id res chain seq x y z
N MET A 1 14.00 -33.24 -24.84
CA MET A 1 12.63 -33.76 -24.82
C MET A 1 12.32 -34.20 -23.40
N MET A 2 11.80 -33.32 -22.58
CA MET A 2 11.28 -33.69 -21.26
C MET A 2 10.17 -32.69 -20.92
N LYS A 3 9.02 -33.22 -20.56
CA LYS A 3 7.76 -32.48 -20.45
C LYS A 3 7.71 -31.65 -19.17
N ILE A 4 7.42 -30.35 -19.33
CA ILE A 4 7.10 -29.43 -18.26
C ILE A 4 5.62 -29.58 -17.94
N THR A 5 5.30 -29.99 -16.75
CA THR A 5 3.93 -30.02 -16.21
C THR A 5 3.61 -28.65 -15.59
N LYS A 6 2.70 -27.94 -16.22
CA LYS A 6 2.12 -26.68 -15.71
C LYS A 6 1.13 -27.03 -14.59
N ALA A 7 1.36 -26.48 -13.41
CA ALA A 7 0.33 -26.32 -12.39
C ALA A 7 -0.54 -25.09 -12.76
N THR A 8 -1.75 -25.36 -13.17
CA THR A 8 -2.74 -24.32 -13.51
C THR A 8 -3.61 -24.06 -12.29
N SER A 9 -3.51 -22.87 -11.75
CA SER A 9 -4.51 -22.30 -10.86
C SER A 9 -5.82 -22.14 -11.62
N ARG A 10 -6.90 -22.72 -11.12
CA ARG A 10 -8.23 -22.65 -11.70
C ARG A 10 -9.05 -21.57 -11.02
N PHE A 11 -9.18 -20.43 -11.66
CA PHE A 11 -10.30 -19.53 -11.40
C PHE A 11 -11.55 -20.09 -12.08
N LEU A 12 -12.59 -20.29 -11.29
CA LEU A 12 -13.89 -20.77 -11.75
C LEU A 12 -14.78 -19.54 -12.01
N LEU A 13 -14.92 -19.16 -13.29
CA LEU A 13 -15.94 -18.23 -13.74
C LEU A 13 -17.26 -19.01 -13.92
N LEU A 14 -18.28 -18.67 -13.13
CA LEU A 14 -19.65 -19.12 -13.35
C LEU A 14 -20.39 -18.08 -14.21
N ALA A 15 -20.63 -18.42 -15.47
CA ALA A 15 -21.51 -17.66 -16.34
C ALA A 15 -22.97 -18.00 -16.01
N LEU A 16 -23.80 -17.00 -15.67
CA LEU A 16 -25.25 -17.14 -15.53
C LEU A 16 -25.92 -16.87 -16.88
N ALA A 17 -26.48 -17.89 -17.50
CA ALA A 17 -27.32 -17.74 -18.67
C ALA A 17 -28.80 -17.58 -18.28
N ALA A 18 -29.37 -16.42 -18.54
CA ALA A 18 -30.80 -16.18 -18.43
C ALA A 18 -31.54 -16.73 -19.63
N ALA A 19 -32.52 -17.62 -19.42
CA ALA A 19 -33.50 -18.00 -20.45
C ALA A 19 -34.88 -17.51 -20.01
N LEU A 20 -35.39 -16.52 -20.76
CA LEU A 20 -36.79 -16.09 -20.76
C LEU A 20 -37.56 -16.99 -21.72
N LEU A 21 -38.65 -17.63 -21.29
CA LEU A 21 -39.71 -18.04 -22.15
C LEU A 21 -41.07 -17.78 -21.50
N ALA A 22 -41.85 -16.96 -22.19
CA ALA A 22 -43.23 -16.68 -21.91
C ALA A 22 -44.16 -17.79 -22.44
N GLY A 23 -45.25 -18.07 -21.77
CA GLY A 23 -46.32 -18.91 -22.27
C GLY A 23 -47.55 -18.84 -21.40
N CYS A 24 -48.60 -18.19 -21.90
CA CYS A 24 -49.94 -18.13 -21.34
C CYS A 24 -50.72 -19.44 -21.52
N GLY A 25 -51.66 -19.74 -20.62
CA GLY A 25 -52.77 -20.65 -20.85
C GLY A 25 -53.31 -21.28 -19.56
N GLY A 26 -54.56 -20.94 -19.17
CA GLY A 26 -55.18 -21.34 -17.93
C GLY A 26 -55.82 -22.73 -17.93
N GLU A 27 -56.18 -23.25 -16.81
CA GLU A 27 -57.48 -23.75 -16.32
C GLU A 27 -57.33 -24.56 -15.01
N ALA A 28 -58.38 -24.67 -14.26
CA ALA A 28 -58.45 -24.96 -12.82
C ALA A 28 -58.40 -26.45 -12.43
N ALA A 29 -57.81 -26.68 -11.27
CA ALA A 29 -57.94 -27.63 -10.14
C ALA A 29 -58.47 -29.07 -10.36
N PRO A 30 -58.03 -30.07 -9.53
CA PRO A 30 -58.36 -30.11 -8.12
C PRO A 30 -57.22 -30.62 -7.18
N ALA A 31 -57.51 -30.47 -5.89
CA ALA A 31 -56.67 -30.73 -4.72
C ALA A 31 -56.15 -32.16 -4.58
N GLY A 32 -54.95 -32.31 -4.07
CA GLY A 32 -54.41 -33.59 -3.57
C GLY A 32 -52.97 -33.47 -3.08
N ASP A 33 -52.80 -33.69 -1.80
CA ASP A 33 -51.61 -34.10 -1.05
C ASP A 33 -50.39 -33.14 -0.92
N THR A 34 -50.22 -32.66 0.31
CA THR A 34 -49.03 -32.06 0.87
C THR A 34 -47.90 -33.06 1.01
N THR A 35 -46.93 -32.95 0.13
CA THR A 35 -45.56 -33.42 0.41
C THR A 35 -44.69 -32.19 0.68
N ALA A 36 -43.98 -32.25 1.81
CA ALA A 36 -43.06 -31.22 2.27
C ALA A 36 -42.06 -30.92 1.16
N ALA A 37 -42.05 -29.66 0.68
CA ALA A 37 -40.97 -29.17 -0.15
C ALA A 37 -39.74 -29.02 0.74
N ASP A 38 -38.69 -29.73 0.40
CA ASP A 38 -37.33 -29.46 0.88
C ASP A 38 -36.99 -28.00 0.56
N VAL A 39 -37.01 -27.17 1.60
CA VAL A 39 -36.37 -25.85 1.56
C VAL A 39 -34.88 -26.13 1.62
N THR A 40 -34.24 -26.28 0.48
CA THR A 40 -32.80 -26.11 0.41
C THR A 40 -32.53 -24.63 0.68
N ASP A 41 -32.17 -24.34 1.93
CA ASP A 41 -31.57 -23.06 2.29
C ASP A 41 -30.39 -22.84 1.31
N ALA A 42 -30.55 -21.86 0.43
CA ALA A 42 -29.44 -21.34 -0.34
C ALA A 42 -28.48 -20.73 0.72
N VAL A 43 -27.41 -21.44 1.00
CA VAL A 43 -26.29 -20.91 1.78
C VAL A 43 -25.78 -19.74 0.96
N THR A 44 -26.20 -18.53 1.29
CA THR A 44 -25.58 -17.31 0.83
C THR A 44 -24.16 -17.33 1.36
N THR A 45 -23.20 -17.67 0.53
CA THR A 45 -21.78 -17.59 0.87
C THR A 45 -21.46 -16.10 1.03
N VAL A 46 -21.20 -15.69 2.26
CA VAL A 46 -20.78 -14.32 2.57
C VAL A 46 -19.40 -14.13 1.94
N ASP A 47 -19.22 -13.04 1.18
CA ASP A 47 -17.91 -12.70 0.62
C ASP A 47 -16.90 -12.56 1.78
N PRO A 48 -15.81 -13.35 1.80
CA PRO A 48 -14.82 -13.31 2.87
C PRO A 48 -14.12 -11.95 3.00
N ASN A 49 -14.12 -11.12 1.95
CA ASN A 49 -13.54 -9.77 1.98
C ASN A 49 -14.55 -8.69 2.43
N SER A 50 -15.84 -9.00 2.50
CA SER A 50 -16.82 -8.08 3.08
C SER A 50 -16.57 -7.89 4.59
N PRO A 51 -16.99 -6.77 5.19
CA PRO A 51 -16.86 -6.54 6.63
C PRO A 51 -17.48 -7.65 7.48
N GLU A 52 -18.56 -8.27 7.00
CA GLU A 52 -19.24 -9.40 7.63
C GLU A 52 -18.44 -10.70 7.46
N GLY A 53 -17.91 -10.94 6.25
CA GLY A 53 -17.12 -12.13 5.95
C GLY A 53 -15.80 -12.17 6.70
N ARG A 54 -15.13 -11.02 6.81
CA ARG A 54 -13.87 -10.90 7.59
C ARG A 54 -14.03 -11.34 9.05
N LYS A 55 -15.17 -11.04 9.67
CA LYS A 55 -15.46 -11.45 11.06
C LYS A 55 -15.57 -12.96 11.23
N LEU A 56 -15.86 -13.69 10.17
CA LEU A 56 -16.00 -15.15 10.19
C LEU A 56 -14.66 -15.87 9.98
N VAL A 57 -13.60 -15.18 9.61
CA VAL A 57 -12.27 -15.78 9.43
C VAL A 57 -11.64 -16.03 10.79
N ASP A 58 -11.33 -17.30 11.06
CA ASP A 58 -10.63 -17.74 12.28
C ASP A 58 -9.14 -17.43 12.16
N ASP A 59 -8.55 -16.92 13.23
CA ASP A 59 -7.11 -16.69 13.33
C ASP A 59 -6.36 -17.93 13.81
N GLU A 60 -7.08 -18.97 14.25
CA GLU A 60 -6.53 -20.28 14.70
C GLU A 60 -5.59 -20.15 15.92
N LEU A 61 -5.65 -19.04 16.64
CA LEU A 61 -4.81 -18.81 17.81
C LEU A 61 -5.34 -19.55 19.04
N PRO A 62 -4.45 -20.09 19.90
CA PRO A 62 -4.85 -20.84 21.07
C PRO A 62 -5.55 -19.98 22.10
N ALA A 63 -6.45 -20.59 22.89
CA ALA A 63 -6.99 -19.92 24.07
C ALA A 63 -5.91 -19.86 25.15
N LYS A 64 -5.38 -18.65 25.40
CA LYS A 64 -4.37 -18.40 26.44
C LYS A 64 -4.78 -17.23 27.32
N ASP A 65 -4.39 -17.31 28.59
CA ASP A 65 -4.54 -16.23 29.59
C ASP A 65 -3.15 -15.85 30.10
N TYR A 66 -2.73 -14.63 29.81
CA TYR A 66 -1.38 -14.15 30.19
C TYR A 66 -1.37 -13.37 31.52
N GLY A 67 -2.49 -13.36 32.26
CA GLY A 67 -2.54 -12.82 33.64
C GLY A 67 -2.27 -11.33 33.75
N GLY A 68 -2.56 -10.55 32.71
CA GLY A 68 -2.32 -9.10 32.67
C GLY A 68 -0.90 -8.72 32.24
N LYS A 69 -0.15 -9.65 31.60
CA LYS A 69 1.20 -9.35 31.04
C LYS A 69 1.12 -8.19 30.06
N GLU A 70 2.08 -7.27 30.12
CA GLU A 70 2.19 -6.19 29.17
C GLU A 70 2.77 -6.69 27.84
N PHE A 71 2.20 -6.21 26.73
CA PHE A 71 2.73 -6.32 25.38
C PHE A 71 3.17 -4.91 24.94
N ARG A 72 4.46 -4.66 25.01
CA ARG A 72 5.05 -3.34 24.79
C ARG A 72 5.47 -3.18 23.35
N ILE A 73 4.96 -2.14 22.69
CA ILE A 73 5.20 -1.87 21.27
C ILE A 73 5.98 -0.58 21.15
N LEU A 74 7.22 -0.66 20.67
CA LEU A 74 8.00 0.55 20.35
C LEU A 74 7.47 1.13 19.04
N THR A 75 7.05 2.38 19.08
CA THR A 75 6.52 3.13 17.94
C THR A 75 7.20 4.49 17.82
N ASP A 76 7.16 5.10 16.62
CA ASP A 76 7.60 6.48 16.44
C ASP A 76 6.41 7.47 16.43
N ASP A 77 6.69 8.72 16.80
CA ASP A 77 5.72 9.80 16.89
C ASP A 77 5.27 10.35 15.50
N GLY A 78 5.94 9.96 14.42
CA GLY A 78 5.69 10.46 13.08
C GLY A 78 4.72 9.59 12.27
N TYR A 79 4.81 8.26 12.37
CA TYR A 79 4.19 7.37 11.40
C TYR A 79 3.45 6.18 12.00
N SER A 80 3.93 5.58 13.10
CA SER A 80 3.40 4.31 13.60
C SER A 80 2.59 4.42 14.89
N SER A 81 2.71 5.50 15.65
CA SER A 81 2.06 5.62 16.97
C SER A 81 0.53 5.53 16.88
N ALA A 82 -0.08 6.18 15.88
CA ALA A 82 -1.54 6.19 15.71
C ALA A 82 -2.13 4.80 15.39
N ASP A 83 -1.32 3.88 14.90
CA ASP A 83 -1.75 2.50 14.63
C ASP A 83 -1.97 1.69 15.91
N PHE A 84 -1.39 2.11 17.03
CA PHE A 84 -1.43 1.36 18.31
C PHE A 84 -1.94 2.19 19.48
N PHE A 85 -1.74 3.50 19.47
CA PHE A 85 -2.07 4.36 20.60
C PHE A 85 -3.51 4.90 20.47
N ALA A 86 -4.40 4.39 21.34
CA ALA A 86 -5.76 4.88 21.51
C ALA A 86 -6.18 4.62 22.96
N GLU A 87 -6.21 5.68 23.79
CA GLU A 87 -6.54 5.57 25.21
C GLU A 87 -8.06 5.53 25.45
N GLU A 88 -8.83 6.22 24.59
CA GLU A 88 -10.28 6.34 24.67
C GLU A 88 -10.90 6.53 23.29
N GLU A 89 -12.20 6.32 23.19
CA GLU A 89 -12.99 6.69 22.01
C GLU A 89 -13.15 8.21 21.95
N THR A 90 -12.77 8.80 20.83
CA THR A 90 -12.79 10.25 20.62
C THR A 90 -13.88 10.70 19.64
N GLY A 91 -14.58 9.76 19.01
CA GLY A 91 -15.48 9.98 17.88
C GLY A 91 -14.77 9.99 16.52
N ALA A 92 -13.43 9.90 16.51
CA ALA A 92 -12.66 9.73 15.27
C ALA A 92 -12.66 8.24 14.87
N VAL A 93 -13.19 7.94 13.68
CA VAL A 93 -13.53 6.56 13.26
C VAL A 93 -12.38 5.58 13.37
N VAL A 94 -11.14 5.98 12.94
CA VAL A 94 -9.97 5.11 13.00
C VAL A 94 -9.45 4.97 14.43
N ASN A 95 -9.42 6.06 15.20
CA ASN A 95 -9.03 6.01 16.60
C ASN A 95 -9.95 5.07 17.41
N ASP A 96 -11.26 5.20 17.22
CA ASP A 96 -12.23 4.38 17.94
C ASP A 96 -12.10 2.90 17.55
N ALA A 97 -11.85 2.62 16.27
CA ALA A 97 -11.59 1.25 15.80
C ALA A 97 -10.27 0.69 16.38
N THR A 98 -9.21 1.51 16.48
CA THR A 98 -7.94 1.13 17.12
C THR A 98 -8.14 0.84 18.60
N TYR A 99 -8.92 1.68 19.32
CA TYR A 99 -9.28 1.44 20.70
C TYR A 99 -10.01 0.11 20.87
N GLN A 100 -11.05 -0.14 20.08
CA GLN A 100 -11.84 -1.38 20.15
C GLN A 100 -11.00 -2.62 19.81
N ARG A 101 -10.13 -2.55 18.79
CA ARG A 101 -9.19 -3.62 18.49
C ARG A 101 -8.31 -3.96 19.68
N ASN A 102 -7.69 -2.95 20.32
CA ASN A 102 -6.84 -3.16 21.47
C ASN A 102 -7.63 -3.83 22.60
N ARG A 103 -8.84 -3.34 22.92
CA ARG A 103 -9.70 -3.97 23.95
C ARG A 103 -10.05 -5.41 23.63
N THR A 104 -10.39 -5.72 22.37
CA THR A 104 -10.68 -7.10 21.94
C THR A 104 -9.52 -8.04 22.21
N VAL A 105 -8.29 -7.66 21.87
CA VAL A 105 -7.09 -8.47 22.10
C VAL A 105 -6.77 -8.58 23.59
N GLU A 106 -6.85 -7.47 24.33
CA GLU A 106 -6.59 -7.45 25.77
C GLU A 106 -7.56 -8.33 26.56
N GLU A 107 -8.85 -8.28 26.25
CA GLU A 107 -9.87 -9.12 26.92
C GLU A 107 -9.70 -10.58 26.57
N ARG A 108 -9.42 -10.89 25.29
CA ARG A 108 -9.28 -12.28 24.84
C ARG A 108 -8.10 -13.01 25.47
N PHE A 109 -6.96 -12.33 25.62
CA PHE A 109 -5.72 -12.94 26.08
C PHE A 109 -5.31 -12.52 27.51
N ASN A 110 -6.12 -11.68 28.18
CA ASN A 110 -5.79 -11.08 29.46
C ASN A 110 -4.37 -10.48 29.43
N VAL A 111 -4.13 -9.57 28.49
CA VAL A 111 -2.90 -8.80 28.31
C VAL A 111 -3.19 -7.31 28.39
N LYS A 112 -2.15 -6.50 28.43
CA LYS A 112 -2.25 -5.06 28.33
C LYS A 112 -1.39 -4.58 27.16
N ILE A 113 -1.99 -3.96 26.15
CA ILE A 113 -1.27 -3.35 25.02
C ILE A 113 -0.69 -2.02 25.47
N VAL A 114 0.65 -1.88 25.38
CA VAL A 114 1.39 -0.74 25.86
C VAL A 114 2.24 -0.13 24.73
N PRO A 115 1.68 0.78 23.92
CA PRO A 115 2.48 1.53 22.96
C PRO A 115 3.46 2.45 23.68
N VAL A 116 4.73 2.38 23.31
CA VAL A 116 5.80 3.26 23.80
C VAL A 116 6.21 4.15 22.64
N VAL A 117 5.75 5.39 22.66
CA VAL A 117 5.99 6.36 21.60
C VAL A 117 7.32 7.06 21.81
N MET A 118 8.17 7.04 20.80
CA MET A 118 9.46 7.71 20.81
C MET A 118 9.55 8.69 19.65
N THR A 119 10.36 9.74 19.79
CA THR A 119 10.67 10.64 18.67
C THR A 119 11.29 9.85 17.53
N PHE A 120 10.76 10.05 16.33
CA PHE A 120 11.15 9.32 15.12
C PHE A 120 12.68 9.17 14.95
N SER A 121 13.43 10.25 15.16
CA SER A 121 14.90 10.26 15.02
C SER A 121 15.64 9.43 16.05
N ASP A 122 15.00 9.10 17.19
CA ASP A 122 15.66 8.47 18.33
C ASP A 122 15.50 6.95 18.35
N VAL A 123 14.52 6.41 17.63
CA VAL A 123 14.18 4.98 17.63
C VAL A 123 15.39 4.09 17.29
N ASN A 124 16.09 4.39 16.20
CA ASN A 124 17.22 3.56 15.75
C ASN A 124 18.34 3.50 16.81
N GLY A 125 18.72 4.65 17.35
CA GLY A 125 19.77 4.73 18.39
C GLY A 125 19.38 4.04 19.68
N HIS A 126 18.10 4.17 20.07
CA HIS A 126 17.55 3.52 21.25
C HIS A 126 17.52 2.00 21.09
N LEU A 127 17.00 1.49 19.97
CA LEU A 127 16.93 0.06 19.71
C LEU A 127 18.32 -0.58 19.66
N ASN A 128 19.30 0.08 19.02
CA ASN A 128 20.69 -0.38 19.04
C ASN A 128 21.22 -0.52 20.46
N THR A 129 20.98 0.46 21.33
CA THR A 129 21.43 0.43 22.74
C THR A 129 20.78 -0.72 23.50
N MET A 130 19.47 -0.91 23.31
CA MET A 130 18.66 -1.94 23.96
C MET A 130 19.13 -3.36 23.55
N ILE A 131 19.23 -3.63 22.24
CA ILE A 131 19.66 -4.93 21.72
C ILE A 131 21.08 -5.27 22.19
N THR A 132 22.01 -4.30 22.14
CA THR A 132 23.40 -4.50 22.58
C THR A 132 23.46 -4.81 24.10
N ALA A 133 22.55 -4.26 24.90
CA ALA A 133 22.46 -4.55 26.34
C ALA A 133 21.74 -5.89 26.64
N GLY A 134 21.14 -6.56 25.68
CA GLY A 134 20.29 -7.74 25.89
C GLY A 134 18.99 -7.42 26.63
N ASP A 135 18.47 -6.21 26.46
CA ASP A 135 17.25 -5.73 27.12
C ASP A 135 16.00 -6.20 26.35
N ASP A 136 15.03 -6.77 27.05
CA ASP A 136 13.76 -7.28 26.54
C ASP A 136 12.57 -6.31 26.75
N SER A 137 12.83 -5.01 26.67
CA SER A 137 11.84 -3.97 26.98
C SER A 137 10.67 -3.90 26.00
N TYR A 138 10.76 -4.52 24.81
CA TYR A 138 9.70 -4.48 23.82
C TYR A 138 9.46 -5.86 23.19
N GLU A 139 8.17 -6.18 22.99
CA GLU A 139 7.71 -7.39 22.28
C GLU A 139 7.58 -7.18 20.78
N LEU A 140 7.34 -5.93 20.33
CA LEU A 140 7.18 -5.57 18.93
C LEU A 140 7.78 -4.20 18.67
N VAL A 141 8.35 -4.00 17.50
CA VAL A 141 8.74 -2.69 16.96
C VAL A 141 7.94 -2.41 15.72
N ALA A 142 7.28 -1.25 15.67
CA ALA A 142 6.60 -0.74 14.48
C ALA A 142 7.22 0.62 14.13
N HIS A 143 7.92 0.69 13.00
CA HIS A 143 8.68 1.88 12.65
C HIS A 143 8.69 2.09 11.14
N HIS A 144 8.97 3.31 10.71
CA HIS A 144 9.14 3.74 9.32
C HIS A 144 9.90 2.69 8.50
N MET A 145 9.34 2.25 7.36
CA MET A 145 9.82 1.14 6.53
C MET A 145 11.33 1.14 6.32
N ILE A 146 11.87 2.26 5.82
CA ILE A 146 13.29 2.35 5.43
C ILE A 146 14.21 2.29 6.66
N ASN A 147 13.80 2.92 7.77
CA ASN A 147 14.57 2.92 9.00
C ASN A 147 14.52 1.55 9.67
N ASN A 148 13.36 0.90 9.66
CA ASN A 148 13.18 -0.43 10.20
C ASN A 148 13.94 -1.50 9.39
N ALA A 149 13.97 -1.34 8.05
CA ALA A 149 14.77 -2.18 7.18
C ALA A 149 16.28 -2.08 7.50
N ALA A 150 16.78 -0.89 7.82
CA ALA A 150 18.18 -0.73 8.25
C ALA A 150 18.45 -1.49 9.56
N LEU A 151 17.52 -1.46 10.52
CA LEU A 151 17.65 -2.20 11.79
C LEU A 151 17.59 -3.73 11.58
N ALA A 152 16.80 -4.20 10.62
CA ALA A 152 16.77 -5.61 10.24
C ALA A 152 18.14 -6.08 9.69
N LEU A 153 18.79 -5.25 8.90
CA LEU A 153 20.14 -5.53 8.37
C LEU A 153 21.25 -5.50 9.45
N GLU A 154 20.99 -4.87 10.58
CA GLU A 154 21.85 -4.95 11.76
C GLU A 154 21.62 -6.23 12.60
N GLY A 155 20.66 -7.08 12.20
CA GLY A 155 20.35 -8.34 12.89
C GLY A 155 19.52 -8.15 14.19
N TYR A 156 18.69 -7.10 14.27
CA TYR A 156 17.97 -6.76 15.50
C TYR A 156 16.63 -7.48 15.64
N TYR A 157 16.19 -8.22 14.62
CA TYR A 157 14.89 -8.89 14.62
C TYR A 157 15.02 -10.41 14.45
N LEU A 158 14.09 -11.13 15.06
CA LEU A 158 13.92 -12.57 14.83
C LEU A 158 13.47 -12.81 13.38
N ASP A 159 13.88 -13.96 12.84
CA ASP A 159 13.25 -14.48 11.64
C ASP A 159 11.79 -14.80 11.94
N LEU A 160 10.88 -14.15 11.23
CA LEU A 160 9.44 -14.30 11.43
C LEU A 160 8.94 -15.71 11.08
N GLY A 161 9.65 -16.42 10.18
CA GLY A 161 9.38 -17.82 9.86
C GLY A 161 9.57 -18.78 11.04
N ASP A 162 10.40 -18.40 12.01
CA ASP A 162 10.68 -19.15 13.22
C ASP A 162 9.81 -18.73 14.43
N VAL A 163 9.02 -17.66 14.29
CA VAL A 163 8.17 -17.18 15.38
C VAL A 163 6.90 -18.03 15.50
N PRO A 164 6.66 -18.69 16.64
CA PRO A 164 5.46 -19.50 16.81
C PRO A 164 4.18 -18.71 16.59
N TYR A 165 3.22 -19.31 15.87
CA TYR A 165 1.91 -18.75 15.53
C TYR A 165 1.94 -17.55 14.57
N PHE A 166 3.07 -17.08 14.11
CA PHE A 166 3.11 -16.14 13.01
C PHE A 166 2.84 -16.91 11.70
N ASP A 167 1.81 -16.50 10.96
CA ASP A 167 1.38 -17.17 9.72
C ASP A 167 1.23 -16.13 8.58
N PRO A 168 2.26 -15.99 7.73
CA PRO A 168 2.25 -15.01 6.65
C PRO A 168 1.19 -15.27 5.58
N ASP A 169 0.61 -16.48 5.51
CA ASP A 169 -0.44 -16.85 4.54
C ASP A 169 -1.82 -16.30 4.94
N LYS A 170 -1.97 -15.77 6.13
CA LYS A 170 -3.24 -15.20 6.62
C LYS A 170 -3.59 -13.88 5.90
N PRO A 171 -4.89 -13.60 5.68
CA PRO A 171 -5.34 -12.47 4.84
C PRO A 171 -5.06 -11.08 5.42
N TRP A 172 -4.67 -10.97 6.66
CA TRP A 172 -4.26 -9.69 7.28
C TRP A 172 -2.82 -9.31 7.00
N TRP A 173 -2.01 -10.20 6.41
CA TRP A 173 -0.66 -9.93 5.97
C TRP A 173 -0.61 -9.68 4.47
N ASN A 174 0.28 -8.81 4.03
CA ASN A 174 0.46 -8.52 2.61
C ASN A 174 1.39 -9.55 1.96
N GLN A 175 0.83 -10.41 1.11
CA GLN A 175 1.56 -11.49 0.46
C GLN A 175 2.70 -10.97 -0.45
N ASN A 176 2.47 -9.85 -1.14
CA ASN A 176 3.51 -9.26 -1.98
C ASN A 176 4.69 -8.75 -1.13
N ALA A 177 4.42 -8.20 0.06
CA ALA A 177 5.48 -7.83 1.00
C ALA A 177 6.26 -9.05 1.48
N TRP A 178 5.56 -10.12 1.90
CA TRP A 178 6.21 -11.36 2.32
C TRP A 178 7.12 -11.94 1.22
N GLU A 179 6.57 -12.11 0.01
CA GLU A 179 7.30 -12.67 -1.12
C GLU A 179 8.49 -11.82 -1.55
N ASN A 180 8.38 -10.47 -1.49
CA ASN A 180 9.41 -9.59 -2.03
C ASN A 180 10.37 -9.00 -0.99
N LEU A 181 10.13 -9.17 0.31
CA LEU A 181 11.03 -8.72 1.37
C LEU A 181 11.76 -9.88 2.07
N SER A 182 11.35 -11.14 1.86
CA SER A 182 12.13 -12.30 2.28
C SER A 182 13.33 -12.51 1.35
N ILE A 183 14.40 -13.12 1.85
CA ILE A 183 15.61 -13.48 1.09
C ILE A 183 16.10 -14.84 1.60
N GLY A 184 16.30 -15.80 0.68
CA GLY A 184 16.74 -17.15 1.05
C GLY A 184 15.77 -17.87 2.00
N GLY A 185 14.49 -17.53 1.97
CA GLY A 185 13.47 -18.06 2.87
C GLY A 185 13.37 -17.37 4.23
N HIS A 186 14.19 -16.35 4.53
CA HIS A 186 14.20 -15.60 5.78
C HIS A 186 13.47 -14.26 5.63
N SER A 187 12.70 -13.86 6.65
CA SER A 187 12.04 -12.56 6.71
C SER A 187 12.06 -12.00 8.14
N TYR A 188 12.57 -10.80 8.29
CA TYR A 188 12.71 -10.14 9.60
C TYR A 188 11.66 -9.05 9.83
N LEU A 189 10.95 -8.66 8.77
CA LEU A 189 9.96 -7.59 8.81
C LEU A 189 8.71 -7.98 8.03
N MET A 190 7.56 -7.47 8.49
CA MET A 190 6.30 -7.70 7.82
C MET A 190 5.48 -6.42 7.70
N TYR A 191 4.71 -6.35 6.61
CA TYR A 191 3.70 -5.34 6.35
C TYR A 191 2.31 -5.97 6.32
N GLY A 192 1.34 -5.33 6.94
CA GLY A 192 -0.03 -5.84 6.94
C GLY A 192 -1.02 -4.92 7.64
N SER A 193 -2.19 -5.47 7.90
CA SER A 193 -3.30 -4.73 8.53
C SER A 193 -3.00 -4.24 9.95
N ILE A 194 -1.96 -4.74 10.59
CA ILE A 194 -1.52 -4.32 11.92
C ILE A 194 -1.10 -2.84 11.93
N THR A 195 -0.64 -2.32 10.79
CA THR A 195 -0.24 -0.92 10.58
C THR A 195 -1.14 -0.24 9.53
N PRO A 196 -2.38 0.13 9.88
CA PRO A 196 -3.34 0.76 8.96
C PRO A 196 -2.85 2.06 8.30
N TYR A 197 -1.91 2.77 8.93
CA TYR A 197 -1.24 3.95 8.33
C TYR A 197 -0.66 3.65 6.95
N GLY A 198 -0.09 2.45 6.77
CA GLY A 198 0.48 2.04 5.50
C GLY A 198 -0.52 1.96 4.34
N LEU A 199 -1.79 1.62 4.61
CA LEU A 199 -2.86 1.69 3.61
C LEU A 199 -3.10 3.14 3.16
N GLY A 200 -3.10 4.08 4.12
CA GLY A 200 -3.19 5.52 3.82
C GLY A 200 -2.02 6.06 3.02
N GLY A 201 -0.84 5.43 3.12
CA GLY A 201 0.38 5.77 2.40
C GLY A 201 0.45 5.27 0.96
N GLN A 202 -0.53 4.50 0.47
CA GLN A 202 -0.53 4.02 -0.91
C GLN A 202 -0.71 5.16 -1.91
N TYR A 203 0.11 5.16 -2.96
CA TYR A 203 0.13 6.23 -3.95
C TYR A 203 -1.02 6.12 -4.94
N CYS A 204 -1.62 7.28 -5.25
CA CYS A 204 -2.67 7.44 -6.24
C CYS A 204 -2.56 8.81 -6.93
N VAL A 205 -3.36 9.03 -7.95
CA VAL A 205 -3.53 10.34 -8.60
C VAL A 205 -4.91 10.87 -8.26
N TYR A 206 -4.99 12.13 -7.85
CA TYR A 206 -6.23 12.86 -7.67
C TYR A 206 -6.56 13.65 -8.93
N MET A 207 -7.82 13.65 -9.35
CA MET A 207 -8.34 14.51 -10.41
C MET A 207 -9.49 15.36 -9.87
N ASN A 208 -9.39 16.66 -10.02
CA ASN A 208 -10.49 17.57 -9.69
C ASN A 208 -11.61 17.43 -10.72
N LYS A 209 -12.81 16.99 -10.29
CA LYS A 209 -13.94 16.68 -11.19
C LYS A 209 -14.50 17.94 -11.86
N ARG A 210 -14.59 19.07 -11.12
CA ARG A 210 -15.06 20.33 -11.69
C ARG A 210 -14.14 20.83 -12.82
N LEU A 211 -12.83 20.77 -12.61
CA LEU A 211 -11.87 21.13 -13.66
C LEU A 211 -11.87 20.11 -14.80
N GLY A 212 -12.12 18.84 -14.48
CA GLY A 212 -12.23 17.75 -15.45
C GLY A 212 -13.38 17.92 -16.44
N GLU A 213 -14.46 18.66 -16.08
CA GLU A 213 -15.57 18.98 -17.00
C GLU A 213 -15.10 19.70 -18.25
N ASP A 214 -14.17 20.67 -18.11
CA ASP A 214 -13.59 21.43 -19.21
C ASP A 214 -12.81 20.55 -20.22
N TYR A 215 -12.38 19.36 -19.78
CA TYR A 215 -11.61 18.39 -20.57
C TYR A 215 -12.43 17.14 -20.94
N GLY A 216 -13.73 17.09 -20.57
CA GLY A 216 -14.62 15.95 -20.81
C GLY A 216 -14.21 14.68 -20.06
N LEU A 217 -13.56 14.81 -18.91
CA LEU A 217 -12.98 13.70 -18.13
C LEU A 217 -13.89 13.20 -17.02
N THR A 218 -14.83 14.04 -16.53
CA THR A 218 -15.62 13.75 -15.31
C THR A 218 -16.36 12.40 -15.42
N ASP A 219 -16.97 12.11 -16.56
CA ASP A 219 -17.73 10.88 -16.78
C ASP A 219 -16.90 9.76 -17.44
N THR A 220 -15.69 10.05 -17.92
CA THR A 220 -14.92 9.11 -18.75
C THR A 220 -13.61 8.67 -18.12
N ILE A 221 -13.15 9.32 -17.06
CA ILE A 221 -11.84 8.99 -16.47
C ILE A 221 -11.82 7.58 -15.89
N TYR A 222 -12.89 7.18 -15.22
CA TYR A 222 -12.98 5.83 -14.65
C TYR A 222 -13.06 4.76 -15.73
N ASP A 223 -13.89 4.99 -16.77
CA ASP A 223 -13.95 4.08 -17.93
C ASP A 223 -12.58 3.94 -18.60
N THR A 224 -11.83 5.05 -18.71
CA THR A 224 -10.47 5.05 -19.27
C THR A 224 -9.53 4.18 -18.43
N VAL A 225 -9.64 4.22 -17.10
CA VAL A 225 -8.87 3.37 -16.19
C VAL A 225 -9.29 1.91 -16.33
N LEU A 226 -10.59 1.61 -16.26
CA LEU A 226 -11.12 0.24 -16.32
C LEU A 226 -10.85 -0.42 -17.68
N ASP A 227 -10.91 0.34 -18.78
CA ASP A 227 -10.52 -0.10 -20.12
C ASP A 227 -9.00 -0.32 -20.26
N GLY A 228 -8.22 -0.01 -19.25
CA GLY A 228 -6.76 -0.12 -19.27
C GLY A 228 -6.07 0.90 -20.20
N LYS A 229 -6.69 2.03 -20.46
CA LYS A 229 -6.20 3.08 -21.39
C LYS A 229 -5.54 4.26 -20.66
N PHE A 230 -5.55 4.29 -19.31
CA PHE A 230 -4.87 5.32 -18.55
C PHE A 230 -3.37 5.04 -18.52
N THR A 231 -2.70 5.42 -19.60
CA THR A 231 -1.26 5.24 -19.83
C THR A 231 -0.48 6.53 -19.56
N ILE A 232 0.85 6.44 -19.39
CA ILE A 232 1.71 7.61 -19.18
C ILE A 232 1.63 8.60 -20.35
N ASP A 233 1.49 8.10 -21.58
CA ASP A 233 1.36 8.97 -22.76
C ASP A 233 0.00 9.66 -22.80
N TYR A 234 -1.09 8.95 -22.45
CA TYR A 234 -2.41 9.57 -22.33
C TYR A 234 -2.41 10.62 -21.21
N TYR A 235 -1.91 10.27 -20.02
CA TYR A 235 -1.80 11.20 -18.88
C TYR A 235 -1.00 12.46 -19.24
N SER A 236 0.16 12.29 -19.87
CA SER A 236 0.99 13.40 -20.34
C SER A 236 0.27 14.27 -21.36
N SER A 237 -0.57 13.69 -22.24
CA SER A 237 -1.35 14.45 -23.22
C SER A 237 -2.42 15.35 -22.58
N LEU A 238 -2.97 14.97 -21.43
CA LEU A 238 -3.95 15.75 -20.68
C LEU A 238 -3.31 16.95 -19.94
N ILE A 239 -2.02 16.87 -19.65
CA ILE A 239 -1.29 17.86 -18.85
C ILE A 239 -0.55 18.87 -19.75
N LYS A 240 -0.10 18.39 -20.90
CA LYS A 240 0.71 19.18 -21.83
C LYS A 240 0.02 20.51 -22.22
N ASP A 241 0.79 21.62 -22.13
CA ASP A 241 0.37 22.97 -22.53
C ASP A 241 -0.90 23.50 -21.82
N THR A 242 -1.15 23.02 -20.58
CA THR A 242 -2.32 23.44 -19.80
C THR A 242 -2.09 24.63 -18.91
N TRP A 243 -0.84 25.07 -18.71
CA TRP A 243 -0.54 26.24 -17.88
C TRP A 243 -1.32 27.49 -18.32
N ARG A 244 -1.87 28.20 -17.35
CA ARG A 244 -2.56 29.48 -17.57
C ARG A 244 -2.16 30.46 -16.47
N ASP A 245 -1.69 31.62 -16.89
CA ASP A 245 -1.44 32.76 -16.01
C ASP A 245 -2.79 33.31 -15.50
N LEU A 246 -3.09 33.08 -14.22
CA LEU A 246 -4.34 33.55 -13.61
C LEU A 246 -4.20 34.93 -12.94
N ASN A 247 -2.99 35.32 -12.54
CA ASN A 247 -2.75 36.58 -11.86
C ASN A 247 -2.28 37.71 -12.80
N GLY A 248 -1.98 37.39 -14.07
CA GLY A 248 -1.63 38.35 -15.11
C GLY A 248 -0.20 38.91 -14.99
N ASN A 249 0.68 38.26 -14.25
CA ASN A 249 2.06 38.72 -14.04
C ASN A 249 3.04 38.22 -15.13
N ASN A 250 2.63 37.28 -16.00
CA ASN A 250 3.42 36.57 -17.00
C ASN A 250 4.63 35.80 -16.44
N GLU A 251 4.58 35.43 -15.17
CA GLU A 251 5.54 34.55 -14.50
C GLU A 251 4.85 33.24 -14.15
N VAL A 252 5.59 32.12 -14.17
CA VAL A 252 5.09 30.81 -13.73
C VAL A 252 5.23 30.72 -12.23
N ASP A 253 4.11 30.78 -11.50
CA ASP A 253 4.10 30.76 -10.04
C ASP A 253 2.95 29.93 -9.44
N GLU A 254 2.90 29.81 -8.12
CA GLU A 254 1.90 29.02 -7.38
C GLU A 254 0.46 29.58 -7.49
N ASN A 255 0.29 30.79 -8.05
CA ASN A 255 -1.02 31.42 -8.22
C ASN A 255 -1.65 31.14 -9.59
N ASP A 256 -0.99 30.36 -10.42
CA ASP A 256 -1.42 29.99 -11.76
C ASP A 256 -2.19 28.66 -11.78
N PHE A 257 -2.76 28.33 -12.96
CA PHE A 257 -3.40 27.05 -13.20
C PHE A 257 -2.45 26.08 -13.90
N TYR A 258 -2.54 24.80 -13.51
CA TYR A 258 -1.73 23.71 -14.03
C TYR A 258 -2.58 22.47 -14.34
N GLY A 259 -2.12 21.65 -15.28
CA GLY A 259 -2.64 20.32 -15.51
C GLY A 259 -2.23 19.35 -14.39
N LEU A 260 -1.03 19.54 -13.82
CA LEU A 260 -0.51 18.68 -12.75
C LEU A 260 0.21 19.51 -11.68
N ALA A 261 -0.12 19.26 -10.44
CA ALA A 261 0.70 19.64 -9.29
C ALA A 261 1.46 18.42 -8.79
N ALA A 262 2.79 18.41 -8.88
CA ALA A 262 3.64 17.26 -8.62
C ALA A 262 4.70 17.51 -7.55
N GLN A 263 4.81 16.59 -6.60
CA GLN A 263 5.98 16.45 -5.77
C GLN A 263 6.95 15.50 -6.47
N VAL A 264 8.19 15.94 -6.71
CA VAL A 264 9.11 15.28 -7.64
C VAL A 264 10.17 14.39 -6.99
N THR A 265 10.12 14.25 -5.67
CA THR A 265 10.97 13.31 -4.93
C THR A 265 10.21 12.03 -4.62
N SER A 266 9.66 11.86 -3.43
CA SER A 266 8.99 10.60 -3.03
C SER A 266 7.88 10.18 -4.00
N TYR A 267 7.09 11.13 -4.52
CA TYR A 267 5.98 10.86 -5.43
C TYR A 267 6.41 10.60 -6.90
N ALA A 268 7.71 10.69 -7.20
CA ALA A 268 8.26 10.18 -8.46
C ALA A 268 8.48 8.67 -8.43
N THR A 269 8.82 8.11 -7.26
CA THR A 269 9.14 6.67 -7.13
C THR A 269 8.03 5.74 -7.62
N PRO A 270 6.73 5.99 -7.36
CA PRO A 270 5.64 5.13 -7.83
C PRO A 270 5.59 4.93 -9.35
N PHE A 271 6.10 5.88 -10.14
CA PHE A 271 6.18 5.71 -11.59
C PHE A 271 7.06 4.52 -12.01
N VAL A 272 8.04 4.13 -11.20
CA VAL A 272 8.86 2.93 -11.51
C VAL A 272 7.95 1.71 -11.60
N TYR A 273 7.16 1.48 -10.56
CA TYR A 273 6.30 0.29 -10.47
C TYR A 273 5.09 0.39 -11.37
N SER A 274 4.46 1.56 -11.41
CA SER A 274 3.27 1.77 -12.24
C SER A 274 3.56 1.62 -13.75
N LEU A 275 4.78 1.94 -14.18
CA LEU A 275 5.23 1.74 -15.56
C LEU A 275 5.83 0.33 -15.80
N GLY A 276 5.64 -0.58 -14.84
CA GLY A 276 6.00 -1.98 -14.96
C GLY A 276 7.49 -2.28 -14.88
N GLU A 277 8.24 -1.45 -14.13
CA GLU A 277 9.65 -1.65 -13.86
C GLU A 277 9.95 -1.95 -12.39
N THR A 278 11.11 -2.50 -12.15
CA THR A 278 11.66 -2.74 -10.81
C THR A 278 13.18 -2.64 -10.87
N SER A 279 13.82 -2.41 -9.74
CA SER A 279 15.29 -2.40 -9.67
C SER A 279 15.88 -3.76 -9.36
N VAL A 280 15.14 -4.60 -8.65
CA VAL A 280 15.60 -5.90 -8.15
C VAL A 280 14.53 -6.94 -8.37
N VAL A 281 14.91 -8.13 -8.79
CA VAL A 281 14.07 -9.32 -8.84
C VAL A 281 14.72 -10.46 -8.09
N LYS A 282 13.94 -11.47 -7.71
CA LYS A 282 14.47 -12.71 -7.12
C LYS A 282 14.62 -13.80 -8.18
N GLU A 283 15.72 -14.53 -8.11
CA GLU A 283 15.95 -15.73 -8.91
C GLU A 283 15.33 -16.98 -8.25
N LYS A 284 15.64 -18.15 -8.82
CA LYS A 284 15.00 -19.43 -8.41
C LYS A 284 15.40 -19.90 -7.00
N ASP A 285 16.52 -19.44 -6.50
CA ASP A 285 17.05 -19.72 -5.16
C ASP A 285 16.61 -18.68 -4.12
N ASP A 286 15.61 -17.86 -4.48
CA ASP A 286 15.07 -16.77 -3.66
C ASP A 286 16.06 -15.64 -3.37
N LEU A 287 17.18 -15.58 -4.10
CA LEU A 287 18.20 -14.55 -3.94
C LEU A 287 17.96 -13.36 -4.89
N PRO A 288 18.16 -12.12 -4.41
CA PRO A 288 17.93 -10.93 -5.21
C PRO A 288 19.08 -10.65 -6.17
N ILE A 289 18.72 -10.20 -7.38
CA ILE A 289 19.66 -9.67 -8.37
C ILE A 289 19.21 -8.30 -8.86
N LEU A 290 20.19 -7.47 -9.23
CA LEU A 290 19.91 -6.22 -9.94
C LEU A 290 19.34 -6.53 -11.32
N SER A 291 18.12 -6.07 -11.59
CA SER A 291 17.38 -6.36 -12.82
C SER A 291 16.68 -5.10 -13.32
N MET A 292 17.42 -4.27 -14.03
CA MET A 292 16.90 -3.09 -14.70
C MET A 292 16.96 -3.30 -16.21
N ASP A 293 15.81 -3.25 -16.90
CA ASP A 293 15.80 -3.11 -18.37
C ASP A 293 16.28 -1.71 -18.72
N ILE A 294 17.55 -1.61 -19.13
CA ILE A 294 18.27 -0.33 -19.30
C ILE A 294 17.57 0.56 -20.32
N GLU A 295 17.07 0.00 -21.42
CA GLU A 295 16.37 0.77 -22.46
C GLU A 295 15.02 1.29 -21.93
N LYS A 296 14.25 0.43 -21.29
CA LYS A 296 12.95 0.81 -20.73
C LYS A 296 13.11 1.80 -19.58
N TRP A 297 14.10 1.63 -18.70
CA TRP A 297 14.43 2.58 -17.65
C TRP A 297 14.82 3.96 -18.21
N ALA A 298 15.66 4.03 -19.23
CA ALA A 298 16.03 5.30 -19.85
C ALA A 298 14.80 6.01 -20.45
N ASN A 299 13.95 5.26 -21.15
CA ASN A 299 12.71 5.78 -21.72
C ASN A 299 11.70 6.23 -20.62
N MET A 300 11.60 5.49 -19.52
CA MET A 300 10.77 5.84 -18.37
C MET A 300 11.23 7.15 -17.73
N VAL A 301 12.52 7.26 -17.44
CA VAL A 301 13.12 8.49 -16.88
C VAL A 301 12.85 9.67 -17.80
N GLU A 302 13.02 9.52 -19.12
CA GLU A 302 12.75 10.58 -20.09
C GLU A 302 11.26 11.00 -20.10
N LYS A 303 10.33 10.01 -20.07
CA LYS A 303 8.88 10.31 -20.06
C LYS A 303 8.47 11.06 -18.79
N VAL A 304 8.93 10.63 -17.62
CA VAL A 304 8.60 11.28 -16.34
C VAL A 304 9.28 12.66 -16.26
N TYR A 305 10.51 12.80 -16.73
CA TYR A 305 11.20 14.07 -16.82
C TYR A 305 10.43 15.08 -17.69
N LYS A 306 9.99 14.67 -18.88
CA LYS A 306 9.18 15.51 -19.77
C LYS A 306 7.83 15.89 -19.13
N LEU A 307 7.17 14.97 -18.45
CA LEU A 307 5.93 15.22 -17.72
C LEU A 307 6.14 16.33 -16.67
N PHE A 308 7.22 16.25 -15.90
CA PHE A 308 7.46 17.16 -14.79
C PHE A 308 8.04 18.53 -15.24
N TYR A 309 8.95 18.54 -16.21
CA TYR A 309 9.76 19.72 -16.50
C TYR A 309 9.60 20.31 -17.89
N GLU A 310 9.04 19.57 -18.84
CA GLU A 310 8.92 20.01 -20.24
C GLU A 310 7.48 20.06 -20.76
N SER A 311 6.49 19.73 -19.92
CA SER A 311 5.08 19.65 -20.34
C SER A 311 4.42 21.02 -20.56
N ASN A 312 4.97 22.11 -20.02
CA ASN A 312 4.32 23.42 -19.92
C ASN A 312 2.91 23.32 -19.30
N GLY A 313 2.77 22.44 -18.31
CA GLY A 313 1.48 22.15 -17.65
C GLY A 313 1.65 21.61 -16.23
N THR A 314 2.89 21.49 -15.75
CA THR A 314 3.17 20.94 -14.42
C THR A 314 3.85 21.99 -13.53
N ILE A 315 3.30 22.17 -12.31
CA ILE A 315 4.04 22.82 -11.23
C ILE A 315 4.70 21.73 -10.38
N THR A 316 5.99 21.90 -10.10
CA THR A 316 6.79 20.92 -9.36
C THR A 316 7.30 21.48 -8.04
N THR A 317 7.40 20.62 -7.04
CA THR A 317 8.03 20.92 -5.75
C THR A 317 8.81 19.71 -5.24
N ASP A 318 9.86 19.95 -4.49
CA ASP A 318 10.54 18.97 -3.63
C ASP A 318 10.02 19.01 -2.17
N GLY A 319 9.22 20.05 -1.83
CA GLY A 319 8.57 20.19 -0.54
C GLY A 319 7.28 19.36 -0.42
N TRP A 320 6.73 19.31 0.79
CA TRP A 320 5.64 18.38 1.14
C TRP A 320 4.23 18.93 0.91
N THR A 321 4.04 20.24 0.80
CA THR A 321 2.70 20.86 0.83
C THR A 321 2.30 21.58 -0.44
N LEU A 322 3.23 22.20 -1.21
CA LEU A 322 2.89 23.05 -2.33
C LEU A 322 1.98 22.38 -3.37
N HIS A 323 2.24 21.11 -3.71
CA HIS A 323 1.41 20.38 -4.67
C HIS A 323 -0.02 20.18 -4.17
N SER A 324 -0.19 19.80 -2.89
CA SER A 324 -1.51 19.63 -2.27
C SER A 324 -2.21 20.96 -2.05
N ASP A 325 -1.49 22.02 -1.66
CA ASP A 325 -2.06 23.36 -1.49
C ASP A 325 -2.56 23.94 -2.83
N THR A 326 -1.79 23.78 -3.92
CA THR A 326 -2.20 24.17 -5.26
C THR A 326 -3.45 23.42 -5.70
N TYR A 327 -3.53 22.11 -5.45
CA TYR A 327 -4.69 21.29 -5.77
C TYR A 327 -5.93 21.67 -4.95
N LYS A 328 -5.78 21.87 -3.63
CA LYS A 328 -6.87 22.24 -2.72
C LYS A 328 -7.64 23.49 -3.13
N VAL A 329 -6.94 24.47 -3.67
CA VAL A 329 -7.55 25.74 -4.10
C VAL A 329 -8.06 25.69 -5.55
N GLY A 330 -8.14 24.50 -6.17
CA GLY A 330 -8.67 24.30 -7.51
C GLY A 330 -7.78 24.88 -8.63
N ARG A 331 -6.46 24.92 -8.44
CA ARG A 331 -5.49 25.41 -9.43
C ARG A 331 -4.72 24.30 -10.14
N ALA A 332 -5.04 23.04 -9.88
CA ALA A 332 -4.49 21.90 -10.61
C ALA A 332 -5.59 20.91 -10.99
N LEU A 333 -5.56 20.43 -12.23
CA LEU A 333 -6.47 19.38 -12.70
C LEU A 333 -6.14 18.04 -12.04
N PHE A 334 -4.86 17.69 -12.01
CA PHE A 334 -4.36 16.50 -11.37
C PHE A 334 -3.35 16.82 -10.26
N MET A 335 -3.22 15.90 -9.31
CA MET A 335 -2.19 15.89 -8.29
C MET A 335 -1.74 14.45 -8.04
N ASN A 336 -0.42 14.19 -8.01
CA ASN A 336 0.06 12.93 -7.46
C ASN A 336 0.01 12.98 -5.93
N GLY A 337 -0.49 11.93 -5.32
CA GLY A 337 -0.80 11.90 -3.90
C GLY A 337 -0.78 10.49 -3.31
N VAL A 338 -1.24 10.40 -2.07
CA VAL A 338 -1.48 9.14 -1.34
C VAL A 338 -2.90 9.14 -0.78
N PHE A 339 -3.45 7.97 -0.46
CA PHE A 339 -4.85 7.85 0.02
C PHE A 339 -5.16 8.76 1.20
N GLN A 340 -4.25 8.92 2.14
CA GLN A 340 -4.47 9.74 3.32
C GLN A 340 -4.70 11.23 3.02
N HIS A 341 -4.35 11.73 1.83
CA HIS A 341 -4.71 13.10 1.46
C HIS A 341 -6.22 13.31 1.51
N SER A 342 -7.01 12.31 1.13
CA SER A 342 -8.47 12.38 1.09
C SER A 342 -9.10 12.69 2.46
N TYR A 343 -8.53 12.17 3.56
CA TYR A 343 -9.10 12.31 4.90
C TYR A 343 -8.27 13.17 5.86
N ASN A 344 -7.00 13.45 5.55
CA ASN A 344 -6.15 14.31 6.38
C ASN A 344 -6.01 15.73 5.84
N TYR A 345 -6.00 15.90 4.49
CA TYR A 345 -5.67 17.17 3.86
C TYR A 345 -6.84 17.79 3.07
N PHE A 346 -7.78 16.96 2.56
CA PHE A 346 -8.85 17.42 1.67
C PHE A 346 -10.21 17.50 2.37
N THR A 347 -10.24 17.56 3.68
CA THR A 347 -11.48 17.64 4.49
C THR A 347 -12.28 18.91 4.20
N ASP A 348 -11.62 19.99 3.78
CA ASP A 348 -12.17 21.31 3.48
C ASP A 348 -12.17 21.67 1.97
N VAL A 349 -11.80 20.73 1.09
CA VAL A 349 -11.88 20.93 -0.37
C VAL A 349 -13.33 20.99 -0.81
N GLU A 350 -13.70 22.02 -1.56
CA GLU A 350 -15.07 22.26 -2.03
C GLU A 350 -15.42 21.40 -3.26
N ASP A 351 -14.43 21.25 -4.18
CA ASP A 351 -14.60 20.49 -5.42
C ASP A 351 -14.61 18.98 -5.16
N ASP A 352 -15.49 18.25 -5.85
CA ASP A 352 -15.41 16.80 -5.89
C ASP A 352 -14.18 16.34 -6.68
N TYR A 353 -13.62 15.18 -6.31
CA TYR A 353 -12.46 14.61 -6.95
C TYR A 353 -12.61 13.11 -7.23
N ALA A 354 -11.85 12.63 -8.20
CA ALA A 354 -11.61 11.22 -8.44
C ALA A 354 -10.25 10.81 -7.87
N MET A 355 -10.17 9.60 -7.32
CA MET A 355 -8.90 8.90 -7.05
C MET A 355 -8.73 7.84 -8.14
N ILE A 356 -7.59 7.87 -8.82
CA ILE A 356 -7.26 6.95 -9.90
C ILE A 356 -5.83 6.41 -9.69
N PRO A 357 -5.46 5.26 -10.28
CA PRO A 357 -4.11 4.74 -10.14
C PRO A 357 -3.08 5.66 -10.81
N TYR A 358 -1.80 5.49 -10.50
CA TYR A 358 -0.74 5.99 -11.37
C TYR A 358 -0.85 5.37 -12.76
N PRO A 359 -0.47 6.10 -13.83
CA PRO A 359 -0.62 5.60 -15.19
C PRO A 359 0.30 4.40 -15.43
N LYS A 360 -0.14 3.46 -16.25
CA LYS A 360 0.69 2.34 -16.71
C LYS A 360 1.51 2.70 -17.96
N TRP A 361 2.46 1.83 -18.33
CA TRP A 361 3.36 2.06 -19.46
C TRP A 361 2.61 2.23 -20.79
N ASP A 362 1.82 1.22 -21.14
CA ASP A 362 1.00 1.18 -22.34
C ASP A 362 -0.24 0.30 -22.13
N GLU A 363 -1.08 0.16 -23.16
CA GLU A 363 -2.29 -0.66 -23.09
C GLU A 363 -2.02 -2.18 -23.01
N ASN A 364 -0.81 -2.66 -23.31
CA ASN A 364 -0.45 -4.07 -23.22
C ASN A 364 -0.11 -4.47 -21.77
N GLN A 365 0.31 -3.54 -20.93
CA GLN A 365 0.45 -3.76 -19.50
C GLN A 365 -0.93 -4.03 -18.91
N LYS A 366 -1.14 -5.19 -18.31
CA LYS A 366 -2.46 -5.62 -17.83
C LYS A 366 -2.90 -4.87 -16.60
N GLU A 367 -2.05 -4.85 -15.58
CA GLU A 367 -2.39 -4.37 -14.26
C GLU A 367 -1.86 -2.96 -14.02
N TYR A 368 -2.55 -2.21 -13.18
CA TYR A 368 -2.04 -0.98 -12.59
C TYR A 368 -1.31 -1.34 -11.30
N TYR A 369 -0.05 -0.92 -11.21
CA TYR A 369 0.74 -1.12 -10.01
C TYR A 369 0.95 0.19 -9.27
N THR A 370 1.09 0.11 -7.97
CA THR A 370 1.49 1.20 -7.09
C THR A 370 2.44 0.69 -6.01
N MET A 371 2.83 1.57 -5.12
CA MET A 371 3.55 1.22 -3.91
C MET A 371 2.97 1.99 -2.73
N THR A 372 3.34 1.61 -1.52
CA THR A 372 3.12 2.45 -0.35
C THR A 372 4.34 3.33 -0.09
N ASP A 373 4.12 4.49 0.53
CA ASP A 373 5.19 5.41 0.88
C ASP A 373 6.20 4.77 1.83
N GLY A 374 7.48 5.12 1.70
CA GLY A 374 8.56 4.59 2.54
C GLY A 374 8.40 4.90 4.04
N SER A 375 7.50 5.83 4.40
CA SER A 375 7.10 6.11 5.77
C SER A 375 6.13 5.08 6.35
N SER A 376 5.51 4.24 5.52
CA SER A 376 4.58 3.20 5.97
C SER A 376 5.29 2.22 6.91
N PRO A 377 4.75 1.96 8.12
CA PRO A 377 5.48 1.16 9.09
C PRO A 377 5.57 -0.31 8.70
N LEU A 378 6.74 -0.90 8.89
CA LEU A 378 6.93 -2.34 8.99
C LEU A 378 7.00 -2.75 10.47
N VAL A 379 6.65 -4.00 10.76
CA VAL A 379 6.79 -4.57 12.11
C VAL A 379 7.87 -5.64 12.15
N GLY A 380 8.59 -5.70 13.28
CA GLY A 380 9.59 -6.73 13.57
C GLY A 380 9.62 -7.06 15.06
N ILE A 381 9.99 -8.29 15.40
CA ILE A 381 10.08 -8.79 16.77
C ILE A 381 11.56 -8.77 17.17
N PRO A 382 11.96 -8.02 18.23
CA PRO A 382 13.37 -7.92 18.63
C PRO A 382 13.99 -9.27 19.02
N VAL A 383 15.26 -9.50 18.68
CA VAL A 383 15.98 -10.75 19.04
C VAL A 383 16.13 -10.95 20.56
N THR A 384 15.95 -9.91 21.36
CA THR A 384 16.08 -9.94 22.81
C THR A 384 14.83 -10.35 23.56
N VAL A 385 13.70 -10.61 22.85
CA VAL A 385 12.46 -11.02 23.52
C VAL A 385 12.64 -12.34 24.27
N ALA A 386 12.12 -12.39 25.50
CA ALA A 386 12.21 -13.59 26.34
C ALA A 386 11.20 -14.69 25.93
N ASP A 387 10.12 -14.34 25.21
CA ASP A 387 8.98 -15.20 24.92
C ASP A 387 8.45 -14.93 23.50
N SER A 388 9.07 -15.56 22.50
CA SER A 388 8.70 -15.39 21.10
C SER A 388 7.30 -15.94 20.77
N GLU A 389 6.81 -16.97 21.49
CA GLU A 389 5.45 -17.49 21.35
C GLU A 389 4.42 -16.42 21.75
N PHE A 390 4.65 -15.73 22.86
CA PHE A 390 3.80 -14.63 23.30
C PHE A 390 3.80 -13.50 22.27
N CYS A 391 4.99 -13.15 21.73
CA CYS A 391 5.11 -12.13 20.70
C CYS A 391 4.34 -12.52 19.45
N GLY A 392 4.46 -13.73 18.94
CA GLY A 392 3.76 -14.22 17.76
C GLY A 392 2.25 -14.19 17.94
N ILE A 393 1.73 -14.76 19.03
CA ILE A 393 0.28 -14.81 19.30
C ILE A 393 -0.35 -13.42 19.34
N ILE A 394 0.26 -12.47 20.08
CA ILE A 394 -0.35 -11.15 20.24
C ILE A 394 -0.19 -10.31 18.96
N THR A 395 0.94 -10.41 18.27
CA THR A 395 1.13 -9.76 16.96
C THR A 395 0.11 -10.24 15.94
N GLU A 396 -0.09 -11.55 15.84
CA GLU A 396 -1.07 -12.16 14.95
C GLU A 396 -2.50 -11.73 15.29
N ALA A 397 -2.87 -11.74 16.58
CA ALA A 397 -4.16 -11.27 17.05
C ALA A 397 -4.42 -9.80 16.71
N LEU A 398 -3.42 -8.92 16.90
CA LEU A 398 -3.51 -7.51 16.55
C LEU A 398 -3.70 -7.32 15.04
N ALA A 399 -2.99 -8.09 14.22
CA ALA A 399 -3.12 -8.02 12.77
C ALA A 399 -4.50 -8.50 12.29
N ALA A 400 -4.96 -9.64 12.81
CA ALA A 400 -6.27 -10.22 12.50
C ALA A 400 -7.41 -9.28 12.87
N GLU A 401 -7.38 -8.73 14.09
CA GLU A 401 -8.42 -7.81 14.57
C GLU A 401 -8.36 -6.44 13.87
N SER A 402 -7.17 -5.96 13.47
CA SER A 402 -7.05 -4.77 12.61
C SER A 402 -7.71 -5.00 11.25
N TRP A 403 -7.47 -6.15 10.62
CA TRP A 403 -8.08 -6.51 9.34
C TRP A 403 -9.61 -6.58 9.41
N LYS A 404 -10.14 -7.09 10.54
CA LYS A 404 -11.59 -7.21 10.77
C LYS A 404 -12.25 -5.87 11.12
N GLN A 405 -11.59 -5.02 11.92
CA GLN A 405 -12.21 -3.85 12.55
C GLN A 405 -11.75 -2.51 11.97
N ILE A 406 -10.45 -2.33 11.69
CA ILE A 406 -9.88 -1.04 11.30
C ILE A 406 -9.89 -0.88 9.77
N ILE A 407 -9.42 -1.86 9.03
CA ILE A 407 -9.29 -1.78 7.58
C ILE A 407 -10.62 -1.41 6.89
N PRO A 408 -11.78 -2.01 7.23
CA PRO A 408 -13.05 -1.59 6.65
C PRO A 408 -13.39 -0.12 6.95
N LYS A 409 -12.96 0.41 8.10
CA LYS A 409 -13.21 1.81 8.47
C LYS A 409 -12.33 2.78 7.71
N VAL A 410 -11.06 2.42 7.46
CA VAL A 410 -10.16 3.22 6.62
C VAL A 410 -10.70 3.28 5.20
N TYR A 411 -11.14 2.15 4.63
CA TYR A 411 -11.81 2.12 3.32
C TYR A 411 -13.10 2.95 3.31
N ASP A 412 -13.96 2.80 4.32
CA ASP A 412 -15.18 3.57 4.46
C ASP A 412 -14.92 5.09 4.47
N ILE A 413 -13.83 5.54 5.11
CA ILE A 413 -13.46 6.96 5.12
C ILE A 413 -12.96 7.38 3.74
N ALA A 414 -12.03 6.62 3.15
CA ALA A 414 -11.50 6.92 1.81
C ALA A 414 -12.61 6.98 0.75
N LEU A 415 -13.62 6.10 0.86
CA LEU A 415 -14.79 6.04 -0.03
C LEU A 415 -15.86 7.10 0.29
N LYS A 416 -16.01 7.51 1.56
CA LYS A 416 -17.03 8.49 1.98
C LYS A 416 -16.66 9.93 1.69
N VAL A 417 -15.40 10.20 1.43
CA VAL A 417 -14.95 11.54 1.07
C VAL A 417 -15.45 11.87 -0.34
N ARG A 418 -16.19 12.95 -0.42
CA ARG A 418 -16.87 13.62 -1.53
C ARG A 418 -16.60 13.05 -2.94
N GLY A 419 -17.59 12.32 -3.46
CA GLY A 419 -17.65 11.93 -4.87
C GLY A 419 -17.26 10.49 -5.22
N ALA A 420 -16.81 9.67 -4.26
CA ALA A 420 -16.47 8.26 -4.45
C ALA A 420 -17.55 7.29 -3.91
N ARG A 421 -18.84 7.65 -4.05
CA ARG A 421 -19.97 6.87 -3.48
C ARG A 421 -20.60 5.88 -4.46
N ASP A 422 -20.06 5.78 -5.65
CA ASP A 422 -20.53 4.84 -6.66
C ASP A 422 -19.69 3.55 -6.65
N GLU A 423 -20.26 2.48 -7.20
CA GLU A 423 -19.60 1.16 -7.27
C GLU A 423 -18.28 1.23 -8.05
N VAL A 424 -18.20 2.09 -9.05
CA VAL A 424 -17.01 2.25 -9.93
C VAL A 424 -15.84 2.84 -9.16
N SER A 425 -16.08 3.85 -8.34
CA SER A 425 -15.02 4.44 -7.49
C SER A 425 -14.47 3.43 -6.49
N THR A 426 -15.33 2.55 -5.96
CA THR A 426 -14.92 1.46 -5.07
C THR A 426 -14.01 0.48 -5.80
N GLU A 427 -14.40 0.05 -7.01
CA GLU A 427 -13.59 -0.86 -7.84
C GLU A 427 -12.21 -0.28 -8.15
N ILE A 428 -12.13 1.01 -8.46
CA ILE A 428 -10.85 1.71 -8.70
C ILE A 428 -9.97 1.74 -7.45
N ILE A 429 -10.54 2.02 -6.28
CA ILE A 429 -9.78 2.04 -5.01
C ILE A 429 -9.28 0.63 -4.67
N ASP A 430 -10.09 -0.40 -4.84
CA ASP A 430 -9.70 -1.80 -4.67
C ASP A 430 -8.58 -2.18 -5.63
N MET A 431 -8.66 -1.72 -6.89
CA MET A 431 -7.60 -1.90 -7.90
C MET A 431 -6.28 -1.28 -7.45
N ILE A 432 -6.31 -0.03 -6.93
CA ILE A 432 -5.09 0.64 -6.43
C ILE A 432 -4.53 -0.13 -5.23
N ALA A 433 -5.39 -0.47 -4.27
CA ALA A 433 -4.97 -1.17 -3.06
C ALA A 433 -4.39 -2.57 -3.36
N GLY A 434 -5.02 -3.31 -4.27
CA GLY A 434 -4.55 -4.62 -4.73
C GLY A 434 -3.29 -4.56 -5.60
N GLY A 435 -3.03 -3.42 -6.24
CA GLY A 435 -1.84 -3.18 -7.07
C GLY A 435 -0.59 -2.77 -6.29
N CYS A 436 -0.65 -2.72 -4.96
CA CYS A 436 0.50 -2.31 -4.14
C CYS A 436 1.60 -3.36 -4.15
N VAL A 437 2.79 -2.99 -4.64
CA VAL A 437 3.97 -3.85 -4.72
C VAL A 437 5.06 -3.39 -3.76
N PHE A 438 5.83 -4.36 -3.29
CA PHE A 438 7.03 -4.15 -2.50
C PHE A 438 8.27 -4.55 -3.30
N ASN A 439 9.35 -3.85 -3.10
CA ASN A 439 10.63 -4.17 -3.76
C ASN A 439 11.78 -3.98 -2.80
N MET A 440 12.59 -5.00 -2.62
CA MET A 440 13.71 -4.94 -1.69
C MET A 440 14.77 -3.92 -2.09
N GLY A 441 14.92 -3.61 -3.38
CA GLY A 441 15.81 -2.54 -3.83
C GLY A 441 15.40 -1.16 -3.32
N PHE A 442 14.09 -0.95 -3.06
CA PHE A 442 13.60 0.24 -2.37
C PHE A 442 13.73 0.12 -0.85
N VAL A 443 13.31 -0.99 -0.28
CA VAL A 443 13.22 -1.17 1.18
C VAL A 443 14.61 -1.33 1.80
N TYR A 444 15.38 -2.32 1.39
CA TYR A 444 16.71 -2.62 1.94
C TYR A 444 17.86 -1.89 1.22
N GLY A 445 17.66 -1.58 -0.05
CA GLY A 445 18.65 -0.91 -0.89
C GLY A 445 18.57 0.62 -0.89
N ASN A 446 17.70 1.23 -0.08
CA ASN A 446 17.44 2.68 -0.14
C ASN A 446 18.68 3.53 0.17
N ASN A 447 19.56 3.10 1.07
CA ASN A 447 20.81 3.82 1.38
C ASN A 447 21.71 3.96 0.13
N ALA A 448 21.66 2.98 -0.80
CA ALA A 448 22.33 3.05 -2.10
C ALA A 448 21.47 3.73 -3.18
N MET A 449 20.26 4.17 -2.84
CA MET A 449 19.28 4.77 -3.75
C MET A 449 18.95 3.90 -4.98
N MET A 450 19.02 2.58 -4.84
CA MET A 450 18.75 1.64 -5.92
C MET A 450 17.27 1.69 -6.35
N GLY A 451 16.35 1.51 -5.40
CA GLY A 451 14.91 1.65 -5.65
C GLY A 451 14.45 3.10 -5.77
N GLY A 452 15.21 4.05 -5.23
CA GLY A 452 14.95 5.50 -5.30
C GLY A 452 15.65 6.23 -6.46
N CYS A 453 16.16 5.50 -7.45
CA CYS A 453 16.91 6.07 -8.58
C CYS A 453 16.12 7.17 -9.32
N LEU A 454 14.84 6.92 -9.67
CA LEU A 454 13.99 7.89 -10.34
C LEU A 454 13.76 9.14 -9.47
N GLN A 455 13.50 8.96 -8.18
CA GLN A 455 13.36 10.05 -7.22
C GLN A 455 14.60 10.96 -7.23
N LYS A 456 15.79 10.36 -7.21
CA LYS A 456 17.04 11.10 -7.20
C LYS A 456 17.25 11.89 -8.49
N LEU A 457 16.98 11.27 -9.64
CA LEU A 457 17.08 11.92 -10.95
C LEU A 457 16.09 13.07 -11.08
N MET A 458 14.83 12.86 -10.70
CA MET A 458 13.81 13.92 -10.77
C MET A 458 14.13 15.08 -9.82
N GLY A 459 14.52 14.79 -8.57
CA GLY A 459 14.94 15.82 -7.62
C GLY A 459 16.15 16.64 -8.09
N ALA A 460 17.06 15.99 -8.81
CA ALA A 460 18.23 16.66 -9.42
C ALA A 460 17.91 17.38 -10.77
N LYS A 461 16.69 17.24 -11.30
CA LYS A 461 16.31 17.66 -12.65
C LYS A 461 17.24 17.10 -13.73
N ASP A 462 17.58 15.82 -13.59
CA ASP A 462 18.47 15.11 -14.50
C ASP A 462 17.70 13.95 -15.18
N SER A 463 17.77 13.89 -16.49
CA SER A 463 17.18 12.80 -17.29
C SER A 463 18.22 11.78 -17.77
N ASN A 464 19.51 11.93 -17.40
CA ASN A 464 20.57 11.06 -17.88
C ASN A 464 20.68 9.78 -17.05
N PHE A 465 19.71 8.88 -17.24
CA PHE A 465 19.70 7.58 -16.57
C PHE A 465 20.97 6.77 -16.83
N MET A 466 21.47 6.74 -18.07
CA MET A 466 22.65 5.93 -18.41
C MET A 466 23.88 6.30 -17.59
N SER A 467 24.18 7.60 -17.50
CA SER A 467 25.29 8.07 -16.67
C SER A 467 25.11 7.75 -15.19
N HIS A 468 23.88 7.87 -14.71
CA HIS A 468 23.54 7.55 -13.32
C HIS A 468 23.67 6.05 -13.03
N PHE A 469 23.18 5.18 -13.93
CA PHE A 469 23.30 3.75 -13.83
C PHE A 469 24.77 3.30 -13.83
N ASP A 470 25.58 3.75 -14.80
CA ASP A 470 26.99 3.39 -14.92
C ASP A 470 27.78 3.80 -13.68
N ALA A 471 27.46 4.96 -13.09
CA ALA A 471 28.13 5.45 -11.89
C ALA A 471 27.78 4.67 -10.61
N ASN A 472 26.60 4.02 -10.55
CA ASN A 472 26.10 3.41 -9.32
C ASN A 472 26.01 1.88 -9.39
N LYS A 473 26.01 1.26 -10.57
CA LYS A 473 25.78 -0.18 -10.76
C LYS A 473 26.64 -1.04 -9.81
N ALA A 474 27.95 -0.81 -9.78
CA ALA A 474 28.84 -1.61 -8.95
C ALA A 474 28.54 -1.47 -7.44
N SER A 475 28.12 -0.29 -6.99
CA SER A 475 27.74 -0.09 -5.59
C SER A 475 26.38 -0.72 -5.27
N TRP A 476 25.45 -0.77 -6.23
CA TRP A 476 24.18 -1.46 -6.07
C TRP A 476 24.34 -2.97 -6.01
N GLU A 477 25.17 -3.55 -6.90
CA GLU A 477 25.50 -4.97 -6.88
C GLU A 477 26.18 -5.37 -5.57
N ALA A 478 27.18 -4.60 -5.10
CA ALA A 478 27.85 -4.84 -3.82
C ALA A 478 26.89 -4.75 -2.63
N ARG A 479 25.91 -3.81 -2.67
CA ARG A 479 24.90 -3.71 -1.62
C ARG A 479 23.96 -4.90 -1.61
N LEU A 480 23.58 -5.43 -2.76
CA LEU A 480 22.77 -6.66 -2.83
C LEU A 480 23.53 -7.87 -2.29
N GLU A 481 24.82 -8.02 -2.62
CA GLU A 481 25.67 -9.06 -2.06
C GLU A 481 25.73 -8.97 -0.52
N GLU A 482 25.93 -7.77 0.02
CA GLU A 482 25.92 -7.53 1.48
C GLU A 482 24.58 -7.92 2.14
N ILE A 483 23.45 -7.54 1.50
CA ILE A 483 22.11 -7.89 1.99
C ILE A 483 21.92 -9.41 1.99
N VAL A 484 22.31 -10.10 0.92
CA VAL A 484 22.25 -11.56 0.84
C VAL A 484 23.09 -12.21 1.93
N GLU A 485 24.36 -11.77 2.12
CA GLU A 485 25.22 -12.28 3.17
C GLU A 485 24.58 -12.15 4.56
N ILE A 486 23.93 -11.02 4.86
CA ILE A 486 23.25 -10.81 6.15
C ILE A 486 22.09 -11.80 6.35
N PHE A 487 21.27 -11.99 5.32
CA PHE A 487 20.09 -12.87 5.43
C PHE A 487 20.47 -14.35 5.48
N THR A 488 21.55 -14.76 4.82
CA THR A 488 21.99 -16.17 4.74
C THR A 488 23.10 -16.52 5.74
N ALA A 489 23.54 -15.59 6.58
CA ALA A 489 24.65 -15.81 7.52
C ALA A 489 24.40 -16.90 8.58
N ASN A 490 23.17 -17.31 8.78
CA ASN A 490 22.75 -18.29 9.79
C ASN A 490 22.43 -19.70 9.21
N GLU A 491 22.63 -19.90 7.90
CA GLU A 491 22.56 -21.23 7.28
C GLU A 491 23.87 -22.01 7.54
#